data_5d8680cf240ca34e374c3661c4ce9fb7
#
_entry.id   5d8680cf240ca34e374c3661c4ce9fb7
#
_cell.length_a   1.000
_cell.length_b   1.000
_cell.length_c   1.000
_cell.angle_alpha   90.00
_cell.angle_beta   90.00
_cell.angle_gamma   90.00
#
_symmetry.space_group_name_H-M   'P 1'
#
loop_
_entity.id
_entity.type
_entity.pdbx_description
1 polymer ?
#
loop_
_entity_poly.entity_id
_entity_poly.type
_entity_poly.pdbx_seq_one_letter_code
_entity_poly.pdbx_strand_id
1 'polypeptide(L)'
;MYPLTHRYDPHPHTNAVVKTGVISQAAGSAYVELAKTKVMCGVYGPRQPQRVEGMEFGRGRLDVDVKLATFATAGARGKVAQGDAEREFSQLVHRALAGAVILETFPKTSVDVYVTVLEAGGAELPAVVAAASAALTCAGVAMRDLVSACTVTRNSTGGTGTDATTLLLDPGAKEEAEADAGVTLAYMRTVGEATQVVATGTWDGDTLDDAVQLAASGCARVDAALRETLRNVGGSAEGS
;
A
#
# COMPACT_ATOMS: atom_id res chain seq x y z
N MET A 1 -17.79 15.04 -26.11
CA MET A 1 -17.82 13.59 -25.89
C MET A 1 -16.51 13.04 -26.45
N TYR A 2 -15.45 13.04 -25.65
CA TYR A 2 -14.11 12.60 -26.07
C TYR A 2 -14.01 11.09 -25.85
N PRO A 3 -13.52 10.30 -26.79
CA PRO A 3 -13.32 8.88 -26.58
C PRO A 3 -12.11 8.72 -25.65
N LEU A 4 -12.39 8.42 -24.38
CA LEU A 4 -11.40 7.88 -23.46
C LEU A 4 -11.00 6.51 -23.99
N THR A 5 -9.87 6.45 -24.67
CA THR A 5 -9.25 5.17 -24.99
C THR A 5 -8.65 4.63 -23.70
N HIS A 6 -9.48 3.95 -22.91
CA HIS A 6 -9.00 3.10 -21.84
C HIS A 6 -8.10 2.04 -22.49
N ARG A 7 -6.83 2.29 -22.58
CA ARG A 7 -5.87 1.24 -22.85
C ARG A 7 -5.75 0.43 -21.56
N TYR A 8 -6.75 -0.39 -21.32
CA TYR A 8 -6.66 -1.51 -20.42
C TYR A 8 -5.70 -2.49 -21.08
N ASP A 9 -4.41 -2.22 -20.94
CA ASP A 9 -3.42 -3.26 -21.10
C ASP A 9 -3.51 -4.11 -19.84
N PRO A 10 -4.05 -5.32 -19.91
CA PRO A 10 -3.87 -6.27 -18.85
C PRO A 10 -2.41 -6.72 -18.94
N HIS A 11 -1.48 -5.82 -18.54
CA HIS A 11 -0.10 -6.25 -18.39
C HIS A 11 -0.12 -7.45 -17.45
N PRO A 12 0.54 -8.56 -17.79
CA PRO A 12 0.63 -9.76 -16.95
C PRO A 12 1.39 -9.48 -15.65
N HIS A 13 1.59 -8.22 -15.28
CA HIS A 13 2.38 -7.76 -14.13
C HIS A 13 1.59 -7.70 -12.82
N THR A 14 0.30 -7.97 -12.83
CA THR A 14 -0.51 -8.08 -11.61
C THR A 14 -0.38 -9.46 -10.96
N ASN A 15 0.74 -10.14 -11.11
CA ASN A 15 1.05 -11.28 -10.27
C ASN A 15 1.46 -10.75 -8.89
N ALA A 16 0.48 -10.47 -8.06
CA ALA A 16 0.72 -10.20 -6.65
C ALA A 16 1.18 -11.50 -6.00
N VAL A 17 2.43 -11.56 -5.57
CA VAL A 17 2.93 -12.65 -4.73
C VAL A 17 2.87 -12.18 -3.30
N VAL A 18 2.10 -12.85 -2.47
CA VAL A 18 1.99 -12.57 -1.05
C VAL A 18 2.44 -13.80 -0.27
N LYS A 19 3.38 -13.63 0.65
CA LYS A 19 3.83 -14.66 1.58
C LYS A 19 3.75 -14.12 2.99
N THR A 20 3.24 -14.91 3.91
CA THR A 20 3.11 -14.55 5.32
C THR A 20 4.04 -15.41 6.18
N GLY A 21 4.33 -14.98 7.43
CA GLY A 21 5.17 -15.74 8.33
C GLY A 21 6.66 -15.73 7.94
N VAL A 22 7.13 -14.71 7.21
CA VAL A 22 8.51 -14.63 6.72
C VAL A 22 9.51 -14.32 7.84
N ILE A 23 9.09 -13.57 8.86
CA ILE A 23 9.93 -13.19 10.00
C ILE A 23 9.44 -13.95 11.23
N SER A 24 10.20 -14.91 11.69
CA SER A 24 9.83 -15.77 12.82
C SER A 24 9.75 -15.07 14.18
N GLN A 25 10.43 -13.95 14.34
CA GLN A 25 10.46 -13.18 15.59
C GLN A 25 9.39 -12.08 15.67
N ALA A 26 8.71 -11.80 14.57
CA ALA A 26 7.61 -10.84 14.51
C ALA A 26 6.30 -11.49 14.98
N ALA A 27 5.39 -10.70 15.58
CA ALA A 27 4.04 -11.16 15.89
C ALA A 27 3.27 -11.51 14.62
N GLY A 28 3.50 -10.78 13.53
CA GLY A 28 3.02 -11.07 12.19
C GLY A 28 3.99 -10.51 11.16
N SER A 29 4.08 -11.15 10.01
CA SER A 29 4.95 -10.67 8.95
C SER A 29 4.41 -11.06 7.58
N ALA A 30 4.70 -10.22 6.59
CA ALA A 30 4.33 -10.47 5.22
C ALA A 30 5.44 -10.00 4.26
N TYR A 31 5.59 -10.73 3.18
CA TYR A 31 6.35 -10.34 2.01
C TYR A 31 5.38 -10.18 0.85
N VAL A 32 5.43 -9.06 0.20
CA VAL A 32 4.58 -8.75 -0.95
C VAL A 32 5.45 -8.35 -2.12
N GLU A 33 5.13 -8.92 -3.27
CA GLU A 33 5.71 -8.55 -4.55
C GLU A 33 4.56 -8.12 -5.48
N LEU A 34 4.58 -6.86 -5.87
CA LEU A 34 3.67 -6.29 -6.86
C LEU A 34 4.49 -5.80 -8.05
N ALA A 35 4.30 -6.41 -9.20
CA ALA A 35 5.10 -6.15 -10.39
C ALA A 35 6.61 -6.28 -10.08
N LYS A 36 7.35 -5.18 -10.09
CA LYS A 36 8.79 -5.12 -9.77
C LYS A 36 9.09 -4.63 -8.36
N THR A 37 8.08 -4.22 -7.61
CA THR A 37 8.24 -3.71 -6.24
C THR A 37 8.17 -4.85 -5.25
N LYS A 38 9.20 -4.98 -4.41
CA LYS A 38 9.32 -6.01 -3.38
C LYS A 38 9.39 -5.37 -2.01
N VAL A 39 8.51 -5.82 -1.12
CA VAL A 39 8.34 -5.24 0.21
C VAL A 39 8.32 -6.35 1.26
N MET A 40 9.01 -6.12 2.36
CA MET A 40 8.94 -6.97 3.55
C MET A 40 8.40 -6.15 4.71
N CYS A 41 7.40 -6.68 5.42
CA CYS A 41 6.79 -6.06 6.58
C CYS A 41 6.85 -6.98 7.78
N GLY A 42 7.21 -6.42 8.95
CA GLY A 42 7.14 -7.08 10.24
C GLY A 42 6.34 -6.25 11.24
N VAL A 43 5.42 -6.89 11.95
CA VAL A 43 4.58 -6.29 12.99
C VAL A 43 5.00 -6.81 14.34
N TYR A 44 5.20 -5.90 15.30
CA TYR A 44 5.58 -6.19 16.66
C TYR A 44 4.56 -5.58 17.62
N GLY A 45 3.99 -6.40 18.47
CA GLY A 45 3.01 -5.94 19.45
C GLY A 45 1.75 -6.81 19.48
N PRO A 46 0.76 -6.47 20.31
CA PRO A 46 0.70 -5.28 21.19
C PRO A 46 1.75 -5.33 22.30
N ARG A 47 2.52 -4.25 22.49
CA ARG A 47 3.55 -4.16 23.51
C ARG A 47 3.46 -2.84 24.30
N GLN A 48 4.13 -2.79 25.45
CA GLN A 48 4.19 -1.56 26.22
C GLN A 48 4.92 -0.49 25.41
N PRO A 49 4.35 0.70 25.26
CA PRO A 49 4.94 1.76 24.44
C PRO A 49 6.25 2.26 25.00
N GLN A 50 7.24 2.49 24.15
CA GLN A 50 8.51 3.07 24.56
C GLN A 50 8.40 4.55 24.96
N ARG A 51 7.39 5.25 24.45
CA ARG A 51 7.07 6.65 24.75
C ARG A 51 5.59 6.75 25.11
N VAL A 52 5.32 7.26 26.29
CA VAL A 52 3.95 7.46 26.82
C VAL A 52 3.36 8.79 26.33
N GLU A 53 4.23 9.72 25.89
CA GLU A 53 3.80 11.04 25.42
C GLU A 53 2.90 10.92 24.17
N GLY A 54 1.75 11.60 24.20
CA GLY A 54 0.81 11.65 23.10
C GLY A 54 -0.15 10.44 23.00
N MET A 55 -0.21 9.56 24.00
CA MET A 55 -1.20 8.49 24.03
C MET A 55 -2.56 9.02 24.47
N GLU A 56 -3.59 8.75 23.68
CA GLU A 56 -4.97 8.99 24.07
C GLU A 56 -5.42 7.97 25.12
N PHE A 57 -6.18 8.49 26.12
CA PHE A 57 -6.70 7.61 27.17
C PHE A 57 -7.75 6.65 26.57
N GLY A 58 -7.54 5.35 26.77
CA GLY A 58 -8.47 4.31 26.29
C GLY A 58 -8.22 3.79 24.88
N ARG A 59 -7.18 4.28 24.17
CA ARG A 59 -6.79 3.80 22.84
C ARG A 59 -5.37 3.29 22.82
N GLY A 60 -5.10 2.35 21.91
CA GLY A 60 -3.76 1.93 21.55
C GLY A 60 -3.12 2.90 20.57
N ARG A 61 -1.85 2.67 20.28
CA ARG A 61 -1.07 3.43 19.32
C ARG A 61 -0.60 2.52 18.18
N LEU A 62 -0.69 3.01 16.97
CA LEU A 62 -0.10 2.41 15.78
C LEU A 62 1.10 3.26 15.37
N ASP A 63 2.28 2.67 15.36
CA ASP A 63 3.49 3.31 14.86
C ASP A 63 3.93 2.60 13.57
N VAL A 64 4.18 3.37 12.52
CA VAL A 64 4.60 2.85 11.21
C VAL A 64 5.93 3.47 10.83
N ASP A 65 6.90 2.63 10.54
CA ASP A 65 8.23 3.02 10.08
C ASP A 65 8.54 2.33 8.75
N VAL A 66 8.67 3.11 7.70
CA VAL A 66 9.00 2.62 6.36
C VAL A 66 10.42 3.03 6.01
N LYS A 67 11.22 2.07 5.56
CA LYS A 67 12.60 2.28 5.10
C LYS A 67 12.80 1.71 3.71
N LEU A 68 13.53 2.46 2.91
CA LEU A 68 14.05 1.94 1.65
C LEU A 68 15.42 1.30 1.89
N ALA A 69 15.59 0.06 1.43
CA ALA A 69 16.91 -0.55 1.45
C ALA A 69 17.89 0.28 0.61
N THR A 70 19.13 0.37 1.04
CA THR A 70 20.16 1.16 0.35
C THR A 70 20.40 0.76 -1.11
N PHE A 71 19.93 -0.40 -1.49
CA PHE A 71 20.00 -0.98 -2.83
C PHE A 71 18.64 -1.01 -3.56
N ALA A 72 17.57 -0.48 -2.93
CA ALA A 72 16.21 -0.59 -3.47
C ALA A 72 16.00 0.19 -4.76
N THR A 73 16.67 1.32 -4.92
CA THR A 73 16.56 2.19 -6.09
C THR A 73 17.67 1.94 -7.11
N ALA A 74 17.33 1.93 -8.38
CA ALA A 74 18.26 1.74 -9.51
C ALA A 74 19.11 3.00 -9.80
N GLY A 75 19.69 3.62 -8.81
CA GLY A 75 20.45 4.86 -8.93
C GLY A 75 21.51 5.00 -7.84
N ALA A 76 21.61 6.17 -7.26
CA ALA A 76 22.53 6.42 -6.15
C ALA A 76 22.09 5.60 -4.93
N ARG A 77 23.05 4.95 -4.25
CA ARG A 77 22.79 4.23 -3.00
C ARG A 77 22.08 5.13 -2.00
N GLY A 78 20.96 4.66 -1.47
CA GLY A 78 20.23 5.33 -0.40
C GLY A 78 21.09 5.51 0.85
N LYS A 79 20.74 6.47 1.70
CA LYS A 79 21.36 6.66 3.00
C LYS A 79 20.81 5.65 3.99
N VAL A 80 21.64 5.20 4.93
CA VAL A 80 21.21 4.29 6.03
C VAL A 80 20.29 5.00 7.03
N ALA A 81 20.47 6.32 7.18
CA ALA A 81 19.61 7.12 8.06
C ALA A 81 18.31 7.48 7.35
N GLN A 82 17.20 7.34 8.07
CA GLN A 82 15.88 7.72 7.57
C GLN A 82 15.85 9.20 7.17
N GLY A 83 15.52 9.45 5.90
CA GLY A 83 15.38 10.79 5.35
C GLY A 83 13.98 11.38 5.59
N ASP A 84 13.80 12.66 5.23
CA ASP A 84 12.49 13.32 5.36
C ASP A 84 11.45 12.69 4.42
N ALA A 85 11.85 12.25 3.23
CA ALA A 85 11.00 11.54 2.30
C ALA A 85 10.47 10.20 2.87
N GLU A 86 11.30 9.42 3.57
CA GLU A 86 10.89 8.18 4.21
C GLU A 86 9.94 8.42 5.39
N ARG A 87 10.12 9.54 6.10
CA ARG A 87 9.19 9.95 7.17
C ARG A 87 7.83 10.33 6.61
N GLU A 88 7.81 11.10 5.52
CA GLU A 88 6.57 11.45 4.83
C GLU A 88 5.87 10.18 4.31
N PHE A 89 6.63 9.27 3.70
CA PHE A 89 6.11 7.99 3.25
C PHE A 89 5.53 7.15 4.38
N SER A 90 6.22 7.09 5.53
CA SER A 90 5.72 6.43 6.74
C SER A 90 4.41 7.03 7.24
N GLN A 91 4.25 8.36 7.16
CA GLN A 91 3.01 9.05 7.53
C GLN A 91 1.87 8.73 6.57
N LEU A 92 2.14 8.62 5.26
CA LEU A 92 1.14 8.22 4.27
C LEU A 92 0.62 6.80 4.58
N VAL A 93 1.52 5.86 4.82
CA VAL A 93 1.15 4.48 5.16
C VAL A 93 0.39 4.42 6.49
N HIS A 94 0.84 5.18 7.50
CA HIS A 94 0.13 5.27 8.77
C HIS A 94 -1.31 5.74 8.59
N ARG A 95 -1.55 6.81 7.80
CA ARG A 95 -2.90 7.32 7.53
C ARG A 95 -3.77 6.28 6.81
N ALA A 96 -3.21 5.55 5.84
CA ALA A 96 -3.92 4.51 5.13
C ALA A 96 -4.39 3.39 6.07
N LEU A 97 -3.60 3.03 7.07
CA LEU A 97 -3.89 1.93 8.00
C LEU A 97 -4.71 2.37 9.23
N ALA A 98 -4.53 3.60 9.71
CA ALA A 98 -5.16 4.10 10.93
C ALA A 98 -6.69 4.04 10.89
N GLY A 99 -7.30 4.23 9.72
CA GLY A 99 -8.75 4.11 9.53
C GLY A 99 -9.28 2.68 9.62
N ALA A 100 -8.43 1.70 9.39
CA ALA A 100 -8.81 0.29 9.37
C ALA A 100 -8.54 -0.42 10.69
N VAL A 101 -7.50 -0.03 11.45
CA VAL A 101 -7.12 -0.66 12.71
C VAL A 101 -8.04 -0.20 13.85
N ILE A 102 -8.55 -1.14 14.65
CA ILE A 102 -9.41 -0.86 15.81
C ILE A 102 -8.53 -0.66 17.05
N LEU A 103 -8.07 0.59 17.25
CA LEU A 103 -7.15 0.95 18.33
C LEU A 103 -7.73 0.78 19.74
N GLU A 104 -9.05 0.71 19.87
CA GLU A 104 -9.73 0.50 21.15
C GLU A 104 -9.56 -0.91 21.72
N THR A 105 -9.16 -1.89 20.89
CA THR A 105 -9.00 -3.29 21.30
C THR A 105 -7.74 -3.55 22.14
N PHE A 106 -6.74 -2.67 22.05
CA PHE A 106 -5.46 -2.79 22.77
C PHE A 106 -5.06 -1.48 23.48
N PRO A 107 -5.87 -1.01 24.46
CA PRO A 107 -5.63 0.25 25.14
C PRO A 107 -4.28 0.25 25.86
N LYS A 108 -3.62 1.40 25.90
CA LYS A 108 -2.31 1.60 26.57
C LYS A 108 -1.15 0.77 26.02
N THR A 109 -1.31 0.19 24.84
CA THR A 109 -0.25 -0.56 24.16
C THR A 109 0.04 0.04 22.79
N SER A 110 1.21 -0.26 22.24
CA SER A 110 1.59 0.11 20.88
C SER A 110 1.73 -1.14 20.00
N VAL A 111 1.34 -0.97 18.75
CA VAL A 111 1.64 -1.89 17.65
C VAL A 111 2.59 -1.17 16.71
N ASP A 112 3.77 -1.75 16.52
CA ASP A 112 4.80 -1.17 15.67
C ASP A 112 4.91 -1.97 14.38
N VAL A 113 4.79 -1.26 13.27
CA VAL A 113 4.85 -1.81 11.90
C VAL A 113 6.14 -1.32 11.25
N TYR A 114 7.04 -2.24 10.98
CA TYR A 114 8.29 -1.96 10.27
C TYR A 114 8.20 -2.49 8.85
N VAL A 115 8.35 -1.61 7.89
CA VAL A 115 8.31 -1.97 6.47
C VAL A 115 9.66 -1.65 5.83
N THR A 116 10.19 -2.62 5.10
CA THR A 116 11.42 -2.44 4.31
C THR A 116 11.09 -2.69 2.84
N VAL A 117 11.28 -1.67 2.03
CA VAL A 117 11.21 -1.77 0.57
C VAL A 117 12.55 -2.31 0.08
N LEU A 118 12.54 -3.51 -0.50
CA LEU A 118 13.75 -4.18 -1.00
C LEU A 118 14.06 -3.81 -2.45
N GLU A 119 13.02 -3.59 -3.25
CA GLU A 119 13.13 -3.19 -4.65
C GLU A 119 12.01 -2.19 -4.97
N ALA A 120 12.36 -1.00 -5.43
CA ALA A 120 11.47 0.06 -5.84
C ALA A 120 11.29 0.01 -7.37
N GLY A 121 10.16 -0.48 -7.80
CA GLY A 121 9.85 -0.69 -9.23
C GLY A 121 8.71 0.17 -9.76
N GLY A 122 8.23 1.12 -8.96
CA GLY A 122 7.04 1.94 -9.17
C GLY A 122 5.86 1.46 -8.32
N ALA A 123 4.90 2.35 -8.10
CA ALA A 123 3.73 2.10 -7.25
C ALA A 123 4.09 1.49 -5.86
N GLU A 124 5.11 2.06 -5.20
CA GLU A 124 5.61 1.52 -3.92
C GLU A 124 4.55 1.60 -2.82
N LEU A 125 3.77 2.69 -2.76
CA LEU A 125 2.77 2.90 -1.71
C LEU A 125 1.71 1.79 -1.67
N PRO A 126 1.12 1.35 -2.79
CA PRO A 126 0.24 0.18 -2.83
C PRO A 126 0.87 -1.09 -2.28
N ALA A 127 2.10 -1.39 -2.67
CA ALA A 127 2.80 -2.60 -2.22
C ALA A 127 3.07 -2.58 -0.70
N VAL A 128 3.47 -1.42 -0.16
CA VAL A 128 3.72 -1.22 1.27
C VAL A 128 2.42 -1.35 2.07
N VAL A 129 1.32 -0.72 1.63
CA VAL A 129 0.01 -0.81 2.29
C VAL A 129 -0.50 -2.25 2.29
N ALA A 130 -0.39 -2.97 1.17
CA ALA A 130 -0.80 -4.36 1.07
C ALA A 130 0.03 -5.26 2.00
N ALA A 131 1.36 -5.07 2.06
CA ALA A 131 2.25 -5.82 2.95
C ALA A 131 1.94 -5.57 4.43
N ALA A 132 1.72 -4.31 4.80
CA ALA A 132 1.39 -3.93 6.16
C ALA A 132 0.00 -4.47 6.60
N SER A 133 -1.01 -4.40 5.71
CA SER A 133 -2.35 -4.95 5.95
C SER A 133 -2.30 -6.46 6.16
N ALA A 134 -1.57 -7.20 5.32
CA ALA A 134 -1.38 -8.64 5.48
C ALA A 134 -0.63 -9.00 6.77
N ALA A 135 0.44 -8.25 7.12
CA ALA A 135 1.22 -8.49 8.32
C ALA A 135 0.44 -8.20 9.60
N LEU A 136 -0.38 -7.14 9.64
CA LEU A 136 -1.27 -6.82 10.75
C LEU A 136 -2.32 -7.92 10.97
N THR A 137 -2.88 -8.45 9.89
CA THR A 137 -3.83 -9.56 9.96
C THR A 137 -3.16 -10.82 10.50
N CYS A 138 -1.95 -11.15 10.05
CA CYS A 138 -1.17 -12.28 10.57
C CYS A 138 -0.77 -12.11 12.04
N ALA A 139 -0.58 -10.87 12.50
CA ALA A 139 -0.33 -10.55 13.91
C ALA A 139 -1.57 -10.67 14.81
N GLY A 140 -2.75 -10.90 14.22
CA GLY A 140 -4.01 -10.95 14.96
C GLY A 140 -4.51 -9.61 15.46
N VAL A 141 -4.03 -8.50 14.89
CA VAL A 141 -4.50 -7.15 15.22
C VAL A 141 -5.91 -6.97 14.67
N ALA A 142 -6.83 -6.50 15.53
CA ALA A 142 -8.21 -6.28 15.12
C ALA A 142 -8.31 -5.14 14.11
N MET A 143 -8.87 -5.43 12.94
CA MET A 143 -9.09 -4.50 11.85
C MET A 143 -10.56 -4.53 11.40
N ARG A 144 -11.06 -3.41 10.90
CA ARG A 144 -12.42 -3.32 10.31
C ARG A 144 -12.50 -4.11 9.01
N ASP A 145 -11.47 -3.97 8.20
CA ASP A 145 -11.30 -4.70 6.93
C ASP A 145 -9.82 -4.68 6.51
N LEU A 146 -9.47 -5.49 5.51
CA LEU A 146 -8.19 -5.39 4.84
C LEU A 146 -8.10 -4.09 4.05
N VAL A 147 -6.94 -3.45 4.09
CA VAL A 147 -6.65 -2.29 3.26
C VAL A 147 -5.85 -2.74 2.05
N SER A 148 -6.40 -2.51 0.89
CA SER A 148 -5.72 -2.65 -0.39
C SER A 148 -5.52 -1.28 -1.02
N ALA A 149 -4.44 -1.09 -1.74
CA ALA A 149 -4.18 0.17 -2.43
C ALA A 149 -3.78 -0.08 -3.88
N CYS A 150 -4.00 0.94 -4.69
CA CYS A 150 -3.66 0.92 -6.11
C CYS A 150 -3.34 2.34 -6.58
N THR A 151 -2.37 2.47 -7.48
CA THR A 151 -2.00 3.74 -8.09
C THR A 151 -2.45 3.78 -9.55
N VAL A 152 -2.99 4.92 -9.95
CA VAL A 152 -3.33 5.23 -11.34
C VAL A 152 -2.57 6.49 -11.73
N THR A 153 -1.87 6.43 -12.85
CA THR A 153 -1.20 7.60 -13.43
C THR A 153 -1.89 8.03 -14.72
N ARG A 154 -1.79 9.33 -14.95
CA ARG A 154 -2.26 9.96 -16.19
C ARG A 154 -1.05 10.39 -17.00
N ASN A 155 -0.97 9.92 -18.24
CA ASN A 155 0.02 10.35 -19.22
C ASN A 155 -0.69 11.04 -20.37
N SER A 156 -0.31 12.29 -20.66
CA SER A 156 -0.70 12.97 -21.89
C SER A 156 0.32 12.67 -22.96
N THR A 157 -0.01 11.84 -23.92
CA THR A 157 0.80 11.66 -25.11
C THR A 157 0.68 12.92 -25.97
N GLY A 158 1.67 13.81 -25.84
CA GLY A 158 1.81 15.01 -26.68
C GLY A 158 2.08 14.65 -28.15
N GLY A 159 1.08 14.15 -28.85
CA GLY A 159 1.11 13.88 -30.29
C GLY A 159 0.04 14.73 -30.99
N THR A 160 0.44 15.48 -31.98
CA THR A 160 -0.39 16.35 -32.83
C THR A 160 -1.68 15.67 -33.26
N GLY A 161 -2.82 16.03 -32.62
CA GLY A 161 -4.11 15.82 -33.23
C GLY A 161 -5.28 15.27 -32.42
N THR A 162 -5.07 14.67 -31.29
CA THR A 162 -6.12 14.34 -30.29
C THR A 162 -5.47 14.21 -28.94
N ASP A 163 -5.93 14.98 -27.96
CA ASP A 163 -5.51 14.88 -26.56
C ASP A 163 -6.00 13.54 -25.98
N ALA A 164 -5.32 12.45 -26.33
CA ALA A 164 -5.63 11.13 -25.80
C ALA A 164 -5.00 11.01 -24.41
N THR A 165 -5.77 11.34 -23.40
CA THR A 165 -5.42 11.08 -22.01
C THR A 165 -5.45 9.56 -21.77
N THR A 166 -4.32 8.97 -21.44
CA THR A 166 -4.22 7.55 -21.12
C THR A 166 -4.07 7.39 -19.62
N LEU A 167 -4.96 6.60 -19.00
CA LEU A 167 -4.87 6.20 -17.61
C LEU A 167 -4.18 4.83 -17.52
N LEU A 168 -3.11 4.75 -16.74
CA LEU A 168 -2.36 3.53 -16.48
C LEU A 168 -2.57 3.08 -15.03
N LEU A 169 -2.93 1.82 -14.85
CA LEU A 169 -3.08 1.18 -13.57
C LEU A 169 -1.76 0.52 -13.16
N ASP A 170 -1.33 0.71 -11.90
CA ASP A 170 -0.09 0.19 -11.34
C ASP A 170 1.14 0.47 -12.22
N PRO A 171 1.48 1.75 -12.40
CA PRO A 171 2.56 2.17 -13.29
C PRO A 171 3.92 1.65 -12.82
N GLY A 172 4.77 1.29 -13.77
CA GLY A 172 6.17 1.04 -13.47
C GLY A 172 6.94 2.34 -13.19
N ALA A 173 8.13 2.24 -12.58
CA ALA A 173 8.92 3.41 -12.18
C ALA A 173 9.20 4.43 -13.30
N LYS A 174 9.33 3.98 -14.55
CA LYS A 174 9.49 4.87 -15.71
C LYS A 174 8.21 5.59 -16.07
N GLU A 175 7.09 4.85 -16.07
CA GLU A 175 5.77 5.37 -16.39
C GLU A 175 5.31 6.38 -15.33
N GLU A 176 5.64 6.12 -14.05
CA GLU A 176 5.37 7.03 -12.95
C GLU A 176 6.22 8.32 -13.05
N ALA A 177 7.49 8.20 -13.44
CA ALA A 177 8.38 9.36 -13.63
C ALA A 177 7.98 10.24 -14.83
N GLU A 178 7.34 9.65 -15.85
CA GLU A 178 6.87 10.36 -17.06
C GLU A 178 5.41 10.84 -16.92
N ALA A 179 4.74 10.51 -15.81
CA ALA A 179 3.35 10.85 -15.60
C ALA A 179 3.14 12.32 -15.27
N ASP A 180 2.11 12.93 -15.86
CA ASP A 180 1.70 14.31 -15.56
C ASP A 180 0.94 14.43 -14.24
N ALA A 181 0.23 13.37 -13.88
CA ALA A 181 -0.57 13.33 -12.67
C ALA A 181 -0.73 11.87 -12.18
N GLY A 182 -0.88 11.71 -10.86
CA GLY A 182 -1.06 10.41 -10.24
C GLY A 182 -2.12 10.45 -9.14
N VAL A 183 -2.86 9.35 -8.97
CA VAL A 183 -3.78 9.13 -7.87
C VAL A 183 -3.51 7.77 -7.27
N THR A 184 -3.27 7.74 -5.96
CA THR A 184 -3.21 6.50 -5.19
C THR A 184 -4.41 6.44 -4.26
N LEU A 185 -5.17 5.37 -4.37
CA LEU A 185 -6.34 5.08 -3.55
C LEU A 185 -6.02 3.91 -2.61
N ALA A 186 -6.21 4.10 -1.31
CA ALA A 186 -6.27 3.03 -0.31
C ALA A 186 -7.72 2.79 0.08
N TYR A 187 -8.19 1.54 -0.04
CA TYR A 187 -9.60 1.20 -0.01
C TYR A 187 -9.87 -0.07 0.80
N MET A 188 -10.93 -0.04 1.60
CA MET A 188 -11.49 -1.16 2.33
C MET A 188 -12.70 -1.71 1.56
N ARG A 189 -12.51 -2.82 0.88
CA ARG A 189 -13.51 -3.34 -0.06
C ARG A 189 -14.82 -3.75 0.58
N THR A 190 -14.79 -4.42 1.74
CA THR A 190 -16.01 -4.94 2.38
C THR A 190 -16.82 -3.82 3.01
N VAL A 191 -16.15 -2.85 3.60
CA VAL A 191 -16.77 -1.66 4.21
C VAL A 191 -17.25 -0.69 3.13
N GLY A 192 -16.57 -0.63 2.00
CA GLY A 192 -16.88 0.29 0.91
C GLY A 192 -16.35 1.71 1.13
N GLU A 193 -15.31 1.86 1.97
CA GLU A 193 -14.75 3.17 2.35
C GLU A 193 -13.28 3.31 1.92
N ALA A 194 -12.93 4.49 1.43
CA ALA A 194 -11.54 4.86 1.20
C ALA A 194 -10.90 5.31 2.52
N THR A 195 -9.77 4.71 2.86
CA THR A 195 -8.98 5.14 4.04
C THR A 195 -8.10 6.32 3.71
N GLN A 196 -7.60 6.38 2.46
CA GLN A 196 -6.76 7.48 2.01
C GLN A 196 -6.85 7.64 0.49
N VAL A 197 -6.79 8.89 0.05
CA VAL A 197 -6.59 9.28 -1.35
C VAL A 197 -5.42 10.23 -1.40
N VAL A 198 -4.44 9.93 -2.23
CA VAL A 198 -3.28 10.81 -2.50
C VAL A 198 -3.33 11.16 -3.97
N ALA A 199 -3.53 12.43 -4.29
CA ALA A 199 -3.54 12.92 -5.66
C ALA A 199 -2.37 13.90 -5.86
N THR A 200 -1.67 13.75 -6.97
CA THR A 200 -0.56 14.61 -7.39
C THR A 200 -0.81 15.10 -8.82
N GLY A 201 -0.26 16.26 -9.16
CA GLY A 201 -0.47 16.85 -10.47
C GLY A 201 -1.81 17.56 -10.62
N THR A 202 -2.22 17.84 -11.86
CA THR A 202 -3.47 18.54 -12.18
C THR A 202 -4.48 17.57 -12.77
N TRP A 203 -5.72 17.60 -12.28
CA TRP A 203 -6.79 16.72 -12.70
C TRP A 203 -8.02 17.52 -13.13
N ASP A 204 -8.67 17.07 -14.19
CA ASP A 204 -10.03 17.50 -14.52
C ASP A 204 -11.03 16.62 -13.76
N GLY A 205 -12.21 17.14 -13.42
CA GLY A 205 -13.19 16.42 -12.60
C GLY A 205 -13.57 15.05 -13.19
N ASP A 206 -13.88 14.99 -14.46
CA ASP A 206 -14.30 13.76 -15.13
C ASP A 206 -13.16 12.72 -15.19
N THR A 207 -11.94 13.15 -15.50
CA THR A 207 -10.77 12.26 -15.56
C THR A 207 -10.35 11.77 -14.18
N LEU A 208 -10.54 12.56 -13.13
CA LEU A 208 -10.30 12.15 -11.75
C LEU A 208 -11.28 11.07 -11.31
N ASP A 209 -12.56 11.22 -11.61
CA ASP A 209 -13.59 10.24 -11.28
C ASP A 209 -13.30 8.90 -11.96
N ASP A 210 -12.93 8.93 -13.24
CA ASP A 210 -12.53 7.71 -13.97
C ASP A 210 -11.28 7.07 -13.37
N ALA A 211 -10.28 7.86 -12.98
CA ALA A 211 -9.06 7.37 -12.34
C ALA A 211 -9.35 6.72 -10.97
N VAL A 212 -10.24 7.30 -10.17
CA VAL A 212 -10.65 6.75 -8.87
C VAL A 212 -11.43 5.44 -9.05
N GLN A 213 -12.33 5.36 -10.03
CA GLN A 213 -13.06 4.12 -10.34
C GLN A 213 -12.10 3.01 -10.81
N LEU A 214 -11.14 3.37 -11.65
CA LEU A 214 -10.11 2.45 -12.11
C LEU A 214 -9.24 1.96 -10.94
N ALA A 215 -8.79 2.86 -10.05
CA ALA A 215 -8.05 2.51 -8.84
C ALA A 215 -8.86 1.59 -7.92
N ALA A 216 -10.15 1.84 -7.71
CA ALA A 216 -11.02 0.98 -6.91
C ALA A 216 -11.13 -0.43 -7.50
N SER A 217 -11.20 -0.55 -8.84
CA SER A 217 -11.19 -1.85 -9.51
C SER A 217 -9.86 -2.60 -9.31
N GLY A 218 -8.74 -1.88 -9.33
CA GLY A 218 -7.40 -2.40 -9.01
C GLY A 218 -7.30 -2.89 -7.57
N CYS A 219 -7.74 -2.07 -6.61
CA CYS A 219 -7.82 -2.44 -5.19
C CYS A 219 -8.61 -3.74 -4.98
N ALA A 220 -9.71 -3.94 -5.70
CA ALA A 220 -10.51 -5.16 -5.58
C ALA A 220 -9.74 -6.42 -5.99
N ARG A 221 -8.81 -6.32 -6.95
CA ARG A 221 -7.96 -7.45 -7.37
C ARG A 221 -6.87 -7.74 -6.35
N VAL A 222 -6.22 -6.70 -5.83
CA VAL A 222 -5.21 -6.84 -4.77
C VAL A 222 -5.85 -7.43 -3.50
N ASP A 223 -7.02 -6.94 -3.09
CA ASP A 223 -7.78 -7.48 -1.95
C ASP A 223 -8.12 -8.98 -2.14
N ALA A 224 -8.55 -9.38 -3.32
CA ALA A 224 -8.84 -10.78 -3.60
C ALA A 224 -7.61 -11.68 -3.43
N ALA A 225 -6.44 -11.26 -3.95
CA ALA A 225 -5.19 -11.98 -3.81
C ALA A 225 -4.72 -12.06 -2.34
N LEU A 226 -4.84 -10.97 -1.58
CA LEU A 226 -4.54 -10.94 -0.15
C LEU A 226 -5.42 -11.93 0.64
N ARG A 227 -6.75 -11.90 0.42
CA ARG A 227 -7.71 -12.80 1.09
C ARG A 227 -7.47 -14.26 0.75
N GLU A 228 -7.16 -14.58 -0.50
CA GLU A 228 -6.84 -15.94 -0.93
C GLU A 228 -5.60 -16.46 -0.20
N THR A 229 -4.52 -15.68 -0.15
CA THR A 229 -3.29 -16.06 0.54
C THR A 229 -3.51 -16.24 2.04
N LEU A 230 -4.21 -15.31 2.69
CA LEU A 230 -4.47 -15.38 4.13
C LEU A 230 -5.35 -16.58 4.51
N ARG A 231 -6.34 -16.97 3.70
CA ARG A 231 -7.17 -18.16 3.90
C ARG A 231 -6.35 -19.44 3.79
N ASN A 232 -5.46 -19.51 2.80
CA ASN A 232 -4.61 -20.69 2.60
C ASN A 232 -3.66 -20.93 3.78
N VAL A 233 -3.18 -19.86 4.41
CA VAL A 233 -2.33 -19.96 5.62
C VAL A 233 -3.13 -20.37 6.83
N GLY A 234 -4.35 -19.83 7.03
CA GLY A 234 -5.24 -20.22 8.14
C GLY A 234 -5.63 -21.69 8.06
N GLY A 235 -5.95 -22.21 6.88
CA GLY A 235 -6.30 -23.62 6.68
C GLY A 235 -5.15 -24.61 6.93
N SER A 236 -3.90 -24.16 6.81
CA SER A 236 -2.72 -25.01 7.09
C SER A 236 -2.41 -25.12 8.59
N ALA A 237 -2.88 -24.18 9.41
CA ALA A 237 -2.65 -24.17 10.85
C ALA A 237 -3.66 -25.06 11.63
N GLU A 238 -4.84 -25.34 11.06
CA GLU A 238 -5.86 -26.20 11.69
C GLU A 238 -5.65 -27.70 11.44
N GLY A 239 -4.66 -28.07 10.61
CA GLY A 239 -4.38 -29.45 10.22
C GLY A 239 -3.12 -30.08 10.85
N SER A 240 -2.51 -29.46 11.88
CA SER A 240 -1.26 -29.94 12.51
C SER A 240 -1.44 -30.31 13.97
#